data_be78b5d0c5e304622dc5c54b425aebdf
#
_entry.id   be78b5d0c5e304622dc5c54b425aebdf
#
_cell.length_a   1.000
_cell.length_b   1.000
_cell.length_c   1.000
_cell.angle_alpha   90.00
_cell.angle_beta   90.00
_cell.angle_gamma   90.00
#
_symmetry.space_group_name_H-M   'P 1'
#
loop_
_entity.id
_entity.type
_entity.pdbx_description
1 polymer ?
#
loop_
_entity_poly.entity_id
_entity_poly.type
_entity_poly.pdbx_seq_one_letter_code
_entity_poly.pdbx_strand_id
1 'polypeptide(L)'
;IAFTPTISGGFSISRITGREDYEFNFSQEDLQNTYTTFPADFKQYDLTQSLITKMSGWNFRGGMNATLNKRVQFGVALSLPYTIEVKENHKTDEVLTFDNGDLSDSTLIGYYDYQVRAPMIFDVGFAITVESLAISSSFRYKNWGSTQFKLNDVDSNSEDYDFLQNANSE
;
A
#
# COMPACT_ATOMS: atom_id res chain seq x y z
N ILE A 1 18.15 -13.32 -22.24
CA ILE A 1 19.33 -13.36 -23.12
C ILE A 1 20.24 -14.49 -22.63
N ALA A 2 20.65 -15.40 -23.49
CA ALA A 2 21.67 -16.39 -23.19
C ALA A 2 23.06 -15.81 -23.51
N PHE A 3 23.95 -15.77 -22.54
CA PHE A 3 25.33 -15.30 -22.69
C PHE A 3 26.26 -16.45 -23.11
N THR A 4 25.97 -17.65 -22.56
CA THR A 4 26.62 -18.91 -22.87
C THR A 4 25.58 -20.03 -22.80
N PRO A 5 25.89 -21.28 -23.25
CA PRO A 5 24.96 -22.40 -23.07
C PRO A 5 24.57 -22.68 -21.60
N THR A 6 25.35 -22.17 -20.66
CA THR A 6 25.20 -22.41 -19.22
C THR A 6 24.78 -21.18 -18.41
N ILE A 7 24.84 -19.98 -18.99
CA ILE A 7 24.53 -18.73 -18.29
C ILE A 7 23.51 -17.94 -19.10
N SER A 8 22.41 -17.61 -18.47
CA SER A 8 21.37 -16.74 -19.03
C SER A 8 21.04 -15.60 -18.07
N GLY A 9 20.58 -14.49 -18.61
CA GLY A 9 20.14 -13.34 -17.84
C GLY A 9 18.90 -12.72 -18.46
N GLY A 10 18.18 -11.96 -17.64
CA GLY A 10 16.99 -11.26 -18.06
C GLY A 10 16.74 -10.03 -17.21
N PHE A 11 15.96 -9.13 -17.76
CA PHE A 11 15.45 -7.98 -17.03
C PHE A 11 13.95 -7.84 -17.33
N SER A 12 13.25 -7.22 -16.40
CA SER A 12 11.84 -6.86 -16.54
C SER A 12 11.60 -5.45 -16.05
N ILE A 13 10.68 -4.78 -16.71
CA ILE A 13 10.13 -3.49 -16.29
C ILE A 13 8.65 -3.74 -16.08
N SER A 14 8.15 -3.39 -14.89
CA SER A 14 6.74 -3.57 -14.52
C SER A 14 6.15 -2.25 -14.09
N ARG A 15 4.97 -1.93 -14.62
CA ARG A 15 4.15 -0.83 -14.10
C ARG A 15 3.26 -1.37 -12.98
N ILE A 16 3.29 -0.71 -11.86
CA ILE A 16 2.42 -0.98 -10.71
C ILE A 16 1.27 0.01 -10.80
N THR A 17 0.04 -0.47 -10.76
CA THR A 17 -1.16 0.36 -10.66
C THR A 17 -2.12 -0.32 -9.71
N GLY A 18 -2.77 0.46 -8.87
CA GLY A 18 -3.77 -0.03 -7.94
C GLY A 18 -4.83 1.02 -7.67
N ARG A 19 -6.02 0.56 -7.34
CA ARG A 19 -7.12 1.37 -6.82
C ARG A 19 -7.83 0.57 -5.75
N GLU A 20 -8.12 1.22 -4.64
CA GLU A 20 -8.95 0.71 -3.56
C GLU A 20 -10.06 1.73 -3.31
N ASP A 21 -11.27 1.25 -3.24
CA ASP A 21 -12.45 2.02 -2.86
C ASP A 21 -12.99 1.38 -1.58
N TYR A 22 -12.96 2.14 -0.49
CA TYR A 22 -13.50 1.76 0.81
C TYR A 22 -14.69 2.64 1.15
N GLU A 23 -15.77 2.02 1.59
CA GLU A 23 -16.95 2.73 2.09
C GLU A 23 -17.40 2.10 3.41
N PHE A 24 -17.68 2.96 4.39
CA PHE A 24 -18.19 2.57 5.68
C PHE A 24 -19.45 3.39 5.97
N ASN A 25 -20.54 2.69 6.27
CA ASN A 25 -21.81 3.28 6.63
C ASN A 25 -22.19 2.81 8.05
N PHE A 26 -22.49 3.76 8.90
CA PHE A 26 -22.97 3.53 10.25
C PHE A 26 -24.24 4.34 10.47
N SER A 27 -25.25 3.71 11.05
CA SER A 27 -26.51 4.37 11.44
C SER A 27 -26.87 3.97 12.86
N GLN A 28 -27.25 4.94 13.65
CA GLN A 28 -27.76 4.76 15.01
C GLN A 28 -29.08 5.51 15.16
N GLU A 29 -30.11 4.85 15.70
CA GLU A 29 -31.42 5.41 15.90
C GLU A 29 -31.90 5.22 17.35
N ASP A 30 -32.52 6.24 17.95
CA ASP A 30 -33.19 6.13 19.25
C ASP A 30 -34.64 5.64 19.04
N LEU A 31 -34.79 4.34 18.81
CA LEU A 31 -36.07 3.67 18.56
C LEU A 31 -37.09 3.81 19.72
N GLN A 32 -36.60 3.99 20.93
CA GLN A 32 -37.43 4.06 22.13
C GLN A 32 -37.72 5.49 22.58
N ASN A 33 -37.17 6.47 21.86
CA ASN A 33 -37.22 7.90 22.21
C ASN A 33 -36.83 8.13 23.68
N THR A 34 -35.70 7.53 24.07
CA THR A 34 -35.20 7.55 25.44
C THR A 34 -34.57 8.90 25.77
N TYR A 35 -33.94 9.54 24.79
CA TYR A 35 -33.22 10.79 24.93
C TYR A 35 -34.02 11.93 24.29
N THR A 36 -34.76 12.65 25.11
CA THR A 36 -35.71 13.69 24.66
C THR A 36 -35.31 15.10 25.04
N THR A 37 -34.16 15.29 25.68
CA THR A 37 -33.72 16.62 26.20
C THR A 37 -32.39 17.02 25.53
N PHE A 38 -32.37 18.20 24.92
CA PHE A 38 -31.14 18.78 24.34
C PHE A 38 -30.00 18.84 25.38
N PRO A 39 -28.76 18.49 25.00
CA PRO A 39 -28.26 18.14 23.65
C PRO A 39 -28.34 16.65 23.32
N ALA A 40 -29.02 15.85 24.10
CA ALA A 40 -29.10 14.39 23.92
C ALA A 40 -30.38 13.94 23.20
N ASP A 41 -31.22 14.85 22.72
CA ASP A 41 -32.49 14.62 22.03
C ASP A 41 -32.30 14.23 20.54
N PHE A 42 -31.32 13.36 20.25
CA PHE A 42 -31.10 12.88 18.91
C PHE A 42 -32.07 11.76 18.55
N LYS A 43 -32.59 11.79 17.32
CA LYS A 43 -33.43 10.77 16.76
C LYS A 43 -32.64 9.76 15.94
N GLN A 44 -31.73 10.24 15.11
CA GLN A 44 -30.92 9.40 14.23
C GLN A 44 -29.58 10.08 13.95
N TYR A 45 -28.53 9.25 13.93
CA TYR A 45 -27.19 9.64 13.50
C TYR A 45 -26.75 8.71 12.37
N ASP A 46 -26.42 9.30 11.24
CA ASP A 46 -25.88 8.60 10.07
C ASP A 46 -24.48 9.11 9.78
N LEU A 47 -23.53 8.17 9.66
CA LEU A 47 -22.14 8.41 9.29
C LEU A 47 -21.81 7.64 8.02
N THR A 48 -21.37 8.33 6.99
CA THR A 48 -20.83 7.72 5.77
C THR A 48 -19.38 8.16 5.59
N GLN A 49 -18.47 7.21 5.55
CA GLN A 49 -17.05 7.45 5.27
C GLN A 49 -16.66 6.75 3.98
N SER A 50 -15.98 7.46 3.10
CA SER A 50 -15.41 6.89 1.88
C SER A 50 -13.92 7.25 1.77
N LEU A 51 -13.12 6.28 1.33
CA LEU A 51 -11.72 6.46 1.02
C LEU A 51 -11.42 5.84 -0.34
N ILE A 52 -10.89 6.64 -1.25
CA ILE A 52 -10.46 6.20 -2.56
C ILE A 52 -8.95 6.37 -2.63
N THR A 53 -8.23 5.25 -2.66
CA THR A 53 -6.78 5.21 -2.78
C THR A 53 -6.38 4.80 -4.19
N LYS A 54 -5.54 5.58 -4.85
CA LYS A 54 -4.93 5.26 -6.15
C LYS A 54 -3.43 5.17 -5.99
N MET A 55 -2.85 4.12 -6.56
CA MET A 55 -1.41 3.86 -6.50
C MET A 55 -0.83 3.73 -7.89
N SER A 56 0.36 4.29 -8.12
CA SER A 56 1.11 4.08 -9.35
C SER A 56 2.61 4.07 -9.10
N GLY A 57 3.35 3.30 -9.93
CA GLY A 57 4.80 3.21 -9.82
C GLY A 57 5.41 2.35 -10.92
N TRP A 58 6.75 2.30 -10.95
CA TRP A 58 7.51 1.47 -11.85
C TRP A 58 8.52 0.65 -11.08
N ASN A 59 8.62 -0.63 -11.41
CA ASN A 59 9.59 -1.56 -10.83
C ASN A 59 10.51 -2.09 -11.92
N PHE A 60 11.80 -2.15 -11.59
CA PHE A 60 12.86 -2.69 -12.46
C PHE A 60 13.51 -3.88 -11.76
N ARG A 61 13.56 -5.01 -12.46
CA ARG A 61 14.14 -6.23 -11.92
C ARG A 61 15.09 -6.85 -12.96
N GLY A 62 16.28 -7.22 -12.53
CA GLY A 62 17.24 -7.99 -13.31
C GLY A 62 17.57 -9.30 -12.60
N GLY A 63 18.00 -10.30 -13.38
CA GLY A 63 18.42 -11.57 -12.82
C GLY A 63 19.29 -12.37 -13.78
N MET A 64 20.02 -13.32 -13.20
CA MET A 64 20.87 -14.26 -13.91
C MET A 64 20.59 -15.68 -13.41
N ASN A 65 20.73 -16.63 -14.31
CA ASN A 65 20.65 -18.05 -14.03
C ASN A 65 21.89 -18.74 -14.61
N ALA A 66 22.51 -19.61 -13.83
CA ALA A 66 23.62 -20.44 -14.24
C ALA A 66 23.27 -21.91 -14.05
N THR A 67 23.52 -22.73 -15.08
CA THR A 67 23.40 -24.18 -15.04
C THR A 67 24.80 -24.78 -14.95
N LEU A 68 25.16 -25.25 -13.74
CA LEU A 68 26.48 -25.84 -13.41
C LEU A 68 26.47 -27.29 -13.83
N ASN A 69 26.16 -27.93 -14.53
CA ASN A 69 25.91 -29.31 -14.97
C ASN A 69 24.42 -29.47 -15.32
N LYS A 70 24.07 -30.48 -16.06
CA LYS A 70 22.67 -30.81 -16.37
C LYS A 70 21.78 -31.02 -15.12
N ARG A 71 22.38 -31.01 -13.91
CA ARG A 71 21.72 -31.35 -12.64
C ARG A 71 21.60 -30.21 -11.66
N VAL A 72 22.43 -29.17 -11.77
CA VAL A 72 22.50 -28.10 -10.77
C VAL A 72 22.24 -26.76 -11.47
N GLN A 73 21.28 -26.03 -10.96
CA GLN A 73 20.94 -24.67 -11.41
C GLN A 73 21.04 -23.71 -10.23
N PHE A 74 21.54 -22.52 -10.49
CA PHE A 74 21.65 -21.43 -9.54
C PHE A 74 21.15 -20.14 -10.16
N GLY A 75 20.33 -19.40 -9.43
CA GLY A 75 19.74 -18.14 -9.91
C GLY A 75 19.88 -17.04 -8.87
N VAL A 76 20.08 -15.82 -9.36
CA VAL A 76 20.04 -14.59 -8.56
C VAL A 76 19.18 -13.56 -9.27
N ALA A 77 18.43 -12.79 -8.50
CA ALA A 77 17.68 -11.67 -9.04
C ALA A 77 17.69 -10.48 -8.06
N LEU A 78 17.67 -9.29 -8.63
CA LEU A 78 17.67 -8.02 -7.92
C LEU A 78 16.51 -7.17 -8.43
N SER A 79 15.62 -6.74 -7.52
CA SER A 79 14.68 -5.66 -7.79
C SER A 79 15.23 -4.38 -7.19
N LEU A 80 15.34 -3.34 -8.02
CA LEU A 80 15.82 -2.04 -7.56
C LEU A 80 14.78 -1.38 -6.65
N PRO A 81 15.20 -0.49 -5.74
CA PRO A 81 14.26 0.37 -5.02
C PRO A 81 13.41 1.16 -6.00
N TYR A 82 12.13 1.28 -5.72
CA TYR A 82 11.21 2.03 -6.57
C TYR A 82 10.27 2.90 -5.72
N THR A 83 9.66 3.88 -6.35
CA THR A 83 8.71 4.77 -5.69
C THR A 83 7.30 4.44 -6.15
N ILE A 84 6.38 4.42 -5.19
CA ILE A 84 4.94 4.33 -5.39
C ILE A 84 4.37 5.71 -5.07
N GLU A 85 3.68 6.31 -6.01
CA GLU A 85 2.83 7.49 -5.80
C GLU A 85 1.48 7.01 -5.28
N VAL A 86 1.01 7.61 -4.20
CA VAL A 86 -0.28 7.31 -3.55
C VAL A 86 -1.09 8.58 -3.51
N LYS A 87 -2.33 8.51 -3.99
CA LYS A 87 -3.31 9.59 -3.97
C LYS A 87 -4.55 9.10 -3.26
N GLU A 88 -4.92 9.78 -2.19
CA GLU A 88 -6.05 9.43 -1.35
C GLU A 88 -7.08 10.57 -1.34
N ASN A 89 -8.33 10.20 -1.56
CA ASN A 89 -9.47 11.07 -1.39
C ASN A 89 -10.33 10.50 -0.27
N HIS A 90 -10.41 11.23 0.81
CA HIS A 90 -11.24 10.90 1.95
C HIS A 90 -12.45 11.83 2.01
N LYS A 91 -13.62 11.25 2.27
CA LYS A 91 -14.85 12.00 2.51
C LYS A 91 -15.58 11.39 3.70
N THR A 92 -15.98 12.24 4.63
CA THR A 92 -16.86 11.88 5.75
C THR A 92 -18.09 12.77 5.68
N ASP A 93 -19.26 12.15 5.61
CA ASP A 93 -20.55 12.80 5.73
C ASP A 93 -21.21 12.35 7.04
N GLU A 94 -21.62 13.31 7.85
CA GLU A 94 -22.33 13.09 9.10
C GLU A 94 -23.67 13.79 9.05
N VAL A 95 -24.74 13.09 9.39
CA VAL A 95 -26.09 13.64 9.49
C VAL A 95 -26.65 13.28 10.84
N LEU A 96 -27.03 14.28 11.62
CA LEU A 96 -27.71 14.14 12.89
C LEU A 96 -29.11 14.73 12.79
N THR A 97 -30.12 13.91 13.04
CA THR A 97 -31.52 14.30 13.08
C THR A 97 -32.00 14.34 14.54
N PHE A 98 -32.64 15.40 14.94
CA PHE A 98 -33.20 15.58 16.29
C PHE A 98 -34.72 15.25 16.30
N ASP A 99 -35.26 15.03 17.51
CA ASP A 99 -36.68 14.72 17.69
C ASP A 99 -37.64 15.83 17.22
N ASN A 100 -37.22 17.08 17.32
CA ASN A 100 -37.98 18.23 16.84
C ASN A 100 -37.97 18.38 15.30
N GLY A 101 -37.20 17.51 14.58
CA GLY A 101 -37.06 17.54 13.14
C GLY A 101 -35.92 18.45 12.64
N ASP A 102 -35.16 19.08 13.55
CA ASP A 102 -33.94 19.79 13.17
C ASP A 102 -32.88 18.83 12.65
N LEU A 103 -32.07 19.32 11.71
CA LEU A 103 -30.99 18.61 11.06
C LEU A 103 -29.66 19.33 11.32
N SER A 104 -28.65 18.57 11.70
CA SER A 104 -27.26 19.05 11.66
C SER A 104 -26.49 18.13 10.73
N ASP A 105 -25.88 18.69 9.71
CA ASP A 105 -25.05 17.96 8.75
C ASP A 105 -23.65 18.55 8.69
N SER A 106 -22.68 17.69 8.47
CA SER A 106 -21.31 18.08 8.21
C SER A 106 -20.67 17.21 7.14
N THR A 107 -19.86 17.81 6.29
CA THR A 107 -19.06 17.12 5.29
C THR A 107 -17.60 17.52 5.44
N LEU A 108 -16.74 16.53 5.64
CA LEU A 108 -15.30 16.71 5.67
C LEU A 108 -14.68 16.01 4.45
N ILE A 109 -13.88 16.76 3.68
CA ILE A 109 -13.18 16.24 2.51
C ILE A 109 -11.68 16.45 2.71
N GLY A 110 -10.90 15.39 2.53
CA GLY A 110 -9.43 15.42 2.57
C GLY A 110 -8.83 14.85 1.31
N TYR A 111 -7.72 15.42 0.87
CA TYR A 111 -6.91 14.94 -0.25
C TYR A 111 -5.47 14.80 0.23
N TYR A 112 -4.90 13.62 0.05
CA TYR A 112 -3.53 13.32 0.43
C TYR A 112 -2.77 12.76 -0.76
N ASP A 113 -1.67 13.42 -1.12
CA ASP A 113 -0.74 12.98 -2.15
C ASP A 113 0.63 12.77 -1.51
N TYR A 114 1.12 11.54 -1.55
CA TYR A 114 2.42 11.22 -0.98
C TYR A 114 3.13 10.11 -1.78
N GLN A 115 4.41 9.97 -1.53
CA GLN A 115 5.23 8.97 -2.20
C GLN A 115 5.90 8.05 -1.18
N VAL A 116 5.85 6.76 -1.46
CA VAL A 116 6.50 5.73 -0.64
C VAL A 116 7.62 5.08 -1.43
N ARG A 117 8.83 5.08 -0.88
CA ARG A 117 9.96 4.35 -1.43
C ARG A 117 9.93 2.90 -0.94
N ALA A 118 9.77 1.97 -1.87
CA ALA A 118 9.87 0.54 -1.61
C ALA A 118 11.34 0.10 -1.58
N PRO A 119 11.69 -0.86 -0.73
CA PRO A 119 13.06 -1.33 -0.57
C PRO A 119 13.53 -2.19 -1.76
N MET A 120 14.85 -2.34 -1.85
CA MET A 120 15.49 -3.32 -2.71
C MET A 120 15.11 -4.75 -2.27
N ILE A 121 14.92 -5.63 -3.27
CA ILE A 121 14.70 -7.06 -3.03
C ILE A 121 15.81 -7.84 -3.71
N PHE A 122 16.45 -8.74 -2.96
CA PHE A 122 17.44 -9.67 -3.45
C PHE A 122 16.94 -11.10 -3.30
N ASP A 123 16.91 -11.82 -4.42
CA ASP A 123 16.46 -13.21 -4.51
C ASP A 123 17.64 -14.11 -4.90
N VAL A 124 17.81 -15.23 -4.21
CA VAL A 124 18.74 -16.32 -4.55
C VAL A 124 17.98 -17.62 -4.59
N GLY A 125 18.23 -18.44 -5.57
CA GLY A 125 17.62 -19.76 -5.69
C GLY A 125 18.61 -20.80 -6.21
N PHE A 126 18.39 -22.03 -5.81
CA PHE A 126 19.10 -23.18 -6.39
C PHE A 126 18.14 -24.34 -6.62
N ALA A 127 18.47 -25.18 -7.59
CA ALA A 127 17.75 -26.41 -7.88
C ALA A 127 18.74 -27.51 -8.22
N ILE A 128 18.46 -28.72 -7.73
CA ILE A 128 19.23 -29.94 -8.01
C ILE A 128 18.27 -31.00 -8.53
N THR A 129 18.60 -31.61 -9.66
CA THR A 129 17.83 -32.70 -10.26
C THR A 129 18.68 -33.97 -10.26
N VAL A 130 18.20 -35.04 -9.60
CA VAL A 130 18.85 -36.36 -9.56
C VAL A 130 17.82 -37.38 -10.04
N GLU A 131 18.07 -37.94 -11.23
CA GLU A 131 17.13 -38.86 -11.87
C GLU A 131 15.69 -38.30 -11.98
N SER A 132 14.75 -38.87 -11.24
CA SER A 132 13.35 -38.47 -11.18
C SER A 132 13.04 -37.49 -10.04
N LEU A 133 14.01 -37.14 -9.18
CA LEU A 133 13.86 -36.27 -8.04
C LEU A 133 14.41 -34.88 -8.37
N ALA A 134 13.59 -33.84 -8.17
CA ALA A 134 14.00 -32.44 -8.24
C ALA A 134 13.78 -31.76 -6.88
N ILE A 135 14.84 -31.16 -6.35
CA ILE A 135 14.82 -30.40 -5.10
C ILE A 135 15.19 -28.95 -5.43
N SER A 136 14.38 -27.99 -4.99
CA SER A 136 14.66 -26.58 -5.15
C SER A 136 14.44 -25.80 -3.84
N SER A 137 15.23 -24.75 -3.65
CA SER A 137 15.08 -23.82 -2.54
C SER A 137 15.31 -22.40 -3.03
N SER A 138 14.65 -21.44 -2.39
CA SER A 138 14.84 -20.03 -2.66
C SER A 138 14.90 -19.24 -1.37
N PHE A 139 15.71 -18.18 -1.38
CA PHE A 139 15.85 -17.20 -0.30
C PHE A 139 15.58 -15.82 -0.84
N ARG A 140 14.77 -15.04 -0.12
CA ARG A 140 14.48 -13.64 -0.43
C ARG A 140 14.89 -12.75 0.73
N TYR A 141 15.68 -11.75 0.44
CA TYR A 141 16.03 -10.69 1.36
C TYR A 141 15.34 -9.38 0.94
N LYS A 142 14.67 -8.74 1.87
CA LYS A 142 14.03 -7.44 1.72
C LYS A 142 14.28 -6.62 2.97
N ASN A 143 14.94 -5.46 2.81
CA ASN A 143 15.20 -4.56 3.92
C ASN A 143 14.02 -3.60 4.13
N TRP A 144 13.07 -4.00 4.92
CA TRP A 144 11.88 -3.19 5.24
C TRP A 144 12.21 -1.87 5.95
N GLY A 145 13.28 -1.80 6.75
CA GLY A 145 13.73 -0.58 7.41
C GLY A 145 14.22 0.52 6.44
N SER A 146 14.34 0.23 5.14
CA SER A 146 14.60 1.22 4.10
C SER A 146 13.35 1.71 3.37
N THR A 147 12.16 1.29 3.81
CA THR A 147 10.88 1.83 3.35
C THR A 147 10.69 3.21 3.98
N GLN A 148 10.48 4.23 3.18
CA GLN A 148 10.39 5.61 3.65
C GLN A 148 9.36 6.40 2.84
N PHE A 149 8.67 7.33 3.49
CA PHE A 149 7.95 8.40 2.81
C PHE A 149 8.96 9.37 2.21
N LYS A 150 8.73 9.79 0.98
CA LYS A 150 9.55 10.83 0.35
C LYS A 150 9.03 12.20 0.75
N LEU A 151 9.91 13.03 1.25
CA LEU A 151 9.60 14.39 1.72
C LEU A 151 9.92 15.48 0.68
N ASN A 152 10.53 15.12 -0.46
CA ASN A 152 11.08 16.10 -1.42
C ASN A 152 10.02 17.01 -2.05
N ASP A 153 8.78 16.56 -2.12
CA ASP A 153 7.67 17.30 -2.75
C ASP A 153 6.68 17.85 -1.71
N VAL A 154 7.01 17.76 -0.42
CA VAL A 154 6.19 18.24 0.70
C VAL A 154 6.80 19.53 1.25
N ASP A 155 5.95 20.54 1.49
CA ASP A 155 6.41 21.79 2.09
C ASP A 155 6.98 21.52 3.49
N SER A 156 8.25 21.87 3.70
CA SER A 156 8.97 21.64 4.95
C SER A 156 8.39 22.37 6.17
N ASN A 157 7.45 23.29 5.96
CA ASN A 157 6.78 24.01 7.04
C ASN A 157 5.31 23.51 7.24
N SER A 158 4.93 22.42 6.57
CA SER A 158 3.59 21.85 6.73
C SER A 158 3.52 20.81 7.84
N GLU A 159 2.36 20.65 8.46
CA GLU A 159 2.09 19.59 9.43
C GLU A 159 2.28 18.19 8.79
N ASP A 160 1.98 18.07 7.49
CA ASP A 160 2.18 16.84 6.74
C ASP A 160 3.66 16.44 6.67
N TYR A 161 4.58 17.42 6.54
CA TYR A 161 6.00 17.16 6.55
C TYR A 161 6.46 16.58 7.89
N ASP A 162 6.05 17.19 8.99
CA ASP A 162 6.40 16.74 10.34
C ASP A 162 5.83 15.34 10.60
N PHE A 163 4.61 15.08 10.18
CA PHE A 163 3.98 13.75 10.31
C PHE A 163 4.77 12.67 9.54
N LEU A 164 5.08 12.91 8.26
CA LEU A 164 5.82 11.97 7.41
C LEU A 164 7.26 11.78 7.88
N GLN A 165 7.90 12.84 8.39
CA GLN A 165 9.24 12.77 8.96
C GLN A 165 9.27 11.90 10.21
N ASN A 166 8.30 12.06 11.10
CA ASN A 166 8.17 11.25 12.31
C ASN A 166 7.92 9.78 11.96
N ALA A 167 7.05 9.50 11.00
CA ALA A 167 6.79 8.15 10.51
C ALA A 167 8.02 7.46 9.89
N ASN A 168 8.97 8.23 9.34
CA ASN A 168 10.23 7.69 8.82
C ASN A 168 11.27 7.40 9.92
N SER A 169 11.05 7.89 11.15
CA SER A 169 12.01 7.75 12.27
C SER A 169 11.71 6.56 13.18
N GLU A 170 10.54 5.95 13.05
CA GLU A 170 10.12 4.73 13.75
C GLU A 170 10.55 3.46 13.00
#